data_8352adbb67588267cd903fdc2306de17
#
_entry.id   8352adbb67588267cd903fdc2306de17
#
_cell.length_a   1.000
_cell.length_b   1.000
_cell.length_c   1.000
_cell.angle_alpha   90.00
_cell.angle_beta   90.00
_cell.angle_gamma   90.00
#
_symmetry.space_group_name_H-M   'P 1'
#
loop_
_entity.id
_entity.type
_entity.pdbx_description
1 polymer ?
#
loop_
_entity_poly.entity_id
_entity_poly.type
_entity_poly.pdbx_seq_one_letter_code
_entity_poly.pdbx_strand_id
1 'polypeptide(L)'
;IKQNEALIASRKKAVHTITHELRSPLTAITGYAGLMRKDCNTDKTGTYIRNIQESSDRMREMLNTLLNFFRLDNGKEQPNFSACRISAITHTLETEFMPIAINKGLTLTIHCHKDAFVCTDKERILQIGNNLLSNAIKFTENGSVSLRADYDNGLLKLIVEDTGTGMTEEEQQRVFGAFERLSNAATKDGFGLGLSIVQRI
;
A
#
# COMPACT_ATOMS: atom_id res chain seq x y z
N ILE A 1 -5.46 -15.65 29.51
CA ILE A 1 -5.04 -16.83 28.72
C ILE A 1 -5.49 -16.63 27.27
N LYS A 2 -6.80 -16.49 26.95
CA LYS A 2 -7.32 -16.32 25.59
C LYS A 2 -6.70 -15.15 24.78
N GLN A 3 -6.39 -14.04 25.43
CA GLN A 3 -5.80 -12.86 24.79
C GLN A 3 -4.33 -13.08 24.38
N ASN A 4 -3.57 -13.85 25.16
CA ASN A 4 -2.21 -14.26 24.83
C ASN A 4 -2.17 -15.28 23.68
N GLU A 5 -3.12 -16.21 23.65
CA GLU A 5 -3.23 -17.20 22.55
C GLU A 5 -3.55 -16.53 21.22
N ALA A 6 -4.48 -15.56 21.22
CA ALA A 6 -4.80 -14.77 20.03
C ALA A 6 -3.60 -13.95 19.53
N LEU A 7 -2.83 -13.35 20.44
CA LEU A 7 -1.62 -12.60 20.08
C LEU A 7 -0.53 -13.52 19.49
N ILE A 8 -0.32 -14.69 20.06
CA ILE A 8 0.63 -15.68 19.54
C ILE A 8 0.19 -16.17 18.15
N ALA A 9 -1.09 -16.45 17.96
CA ALA A 9 -1.63 -16.87 16.66
C ALA A 9 -1.45 -15.79 15.60
N SER A 10 -1.73 -14.51 15.92
CA SER A 10 -1.51 -13.38 15.02
C SER A 10 -0.04 -13.22 14.65
N ARG A 11 0.88 -13.33 15.60
CA ARG A 11 2.33 -13.27 15.35
C ARG A 11 2.81 -14.44 14.46
N LYS A 12 2.32 -15.64 14.67
CA LYS A 12 2.65 -16.80 13.81
C LYS A 12 2.14 -16.59 12.39
N LYS A 13 0.91 -16.09 12.21
CA LYS A 13 0.34 -15.75 10.91
C LYS A 13 1.19 -14.70 10.20
N ALA A 14 1.60 -13.64 10.91
CA ALA A 14 2.47 -12.59 10.40
C ALA A 14 3.80 -13.15 9.86
N VAL A 15 4.52 -13.92 10.68
CA VAL A 15 5.81 -14.53 10.30
C VAL A 15 5.64 -15.45 9.09
N HIS A 16 4.60 -16.27 9.07
CA HIS A 16 4.32 -17.16 7.92
C HIS A 16 4.07 -16.36 6.63
N THR A 17 3.21 -15.35 6.69
CA THR A 17 2.91 -14.49 5.54
C THR A 17 4.16 -13.77 5.03
N ILE A 18 4.94 -13.15 5.94
CA ILE A 18 6.20 -12.46 5.60
C ILE A 18 7.17 -13.42 4.89
N THR A 19 7.37 -14.61 5.46
CA THR A 19 8.29 -15.61 4.91
C THR A 19 7.85 -16.05 3.52
N HIS A 20 6.56 -16.25 3.31
CA HIS A 20 6.01 -16.67 2.02
C HIS A 20 6.18 -15.57 0.97
N GLU A 21 5.80 -14.36 1.30
CA GLU A 21 5.86 -13.22 0.36
C GLU A 21 7.30 -12.82 0.01
N LEU A 22 8.26 -12.93 0.94
CA LEU A 22 9.68 -12.69 0.65
C LEU A 22 10.32 -13.82 -0.18
N ARG A 23 9.84 -15.05 -0.07
CA ARG A 23 10.38 -16.18 -0.83
C ARG A 23 10.18 -16.00 -2.33
N SER A 24 9.04 -15.48 -2.77
CA SER A 24 8.72 -15.31 -4.19
C SER A 24 9.74 -14.42 -4.92
N PRO A 25 9.96 -13.14 -4.52
CA PRO A 25 10.95 -12.29 -5.18
C PRO A 25 12.38 -12.82 -5.04
N LEU A 26 12.73 -13.46 -3.91
CA LEU A 26 14.05 -14.08 -3.75
C LEU A 26 14.26 -15.23 -4.74
N THR A 27 13.24 -16.05 -4.95
CA THR A 27 13.28 -17.13 -5.95
C THR A 27 13.43 -16.58 -7.38
N ALA A 28 12.76 -15.47 -7.70
CA ALA A 28 12.89 -14.80 -8.99
C ALA A 28 14.33 -14.27 -9.19
N ILE A 29 14.89 -13.56 -8.20
CA ILE A 29 16.27 -13.05 -8.24
C ILE A 29 17.26 -14.20 -8.47
N THR A 30 17.17 -15.25 -7.65
CA THR A 30 18.10 -16.39 -7.76
C THR A 30 17.92 -17.15 -9.07
N GLY A 31 16.70 -17.27 -9.57
CA GLY A 31 16.37 -17.89 -10.84
C GLY A 31 16.98 -17.13 -12.03
N TYR A 32 16.74 -15.82 -12.12
CA TYR A 32 17.30 -15.00 -13.21
C TYR A 32 18.82 -14.88 -13.13
N ALA A 33 19.40 -14.77 -11.95
CA ALA A 33 20.86 -14.83 -11.78
C ALA A 33 21.45 -16.17 -12.23
N GLY A 34 20.74 -17.27 -11.96
CA GLY A 34 21.11 -18.61 -12.45
C GLY A 34 21.02 -18.74 -13.97
N LEU A 35 20.00 -18.15 -14.60
CA LEU A 35 19.84 -18.08 -16.04
C LEU A 35 20.96 -17.25 -16.69
N MET A 36 21.28 -16.07 -16.16
CA MET A 36 22.41 -15.26 -16.65
C MET A 36 23.73 -16.00 -16.64
N ARG A 37 23.97 -16.85 -15.65
CA ARG A 37 25.21 -17.66 -15.57
C ARG A 37 25.25 -18.75 -16.61
N LYS A 38 24.11 -19.29 -17.05
CA LYS A 38 24.02 -20.38 -18.02
C LYS A 38 23.90 -19.90 -19.45
N ASP A 39 23.28 -18.76 -19.65
CA ASP A 39 22.92 -18.23 -20.98
C ASP A 39 23.90 -17.10 -21.32
N CYS A 40 24.84 -17.41 -22.26
CA CYS A 40 25.78 -16.41 -22.78
C CYS A 40 25.13 -15.48 -23.83
N ASN A 41 23.81 -15.53 -24.00
CA ASN A 41 23.07 -14.73 -24.96
C ASN A 41 22.85 -13.31 -24.45
N THR A 42 23.52 -12.33 -25.01
CA THR A 42 23.47 -10.91 -24.65
C THR A 42 22.06 -10.29 -24.78
N ASP A 43 21.24 -10.78 -25.71
CA ASP A 43 19.90 -10.20 -25.96
C ASP A 43 18.93 -10.37 -24.77
N LYS A 44 19.07 -11.43 -23.98
CA LYS A 44 18.20 -11.70 -22.81
C LYS A 44 18.73 -11.11 -21.51
N THR A 45 20.01 -10.77 -21.46
CA THR A 45 20.69 -10.28 -20.24
C THR A 45 20.00 -9.03 -19.69
N GLY A 46 19.63 -8.08 -20.55
CA GLY A 46 18.90 -6.87 -20.16
C GLY A 46 17.55 -7.17 -19.50
N THR A 47 16.83 -8.18 -20.00
CA THR A 47 15.55 -8.62 -19.43
C THR A 47 15.76 -9.28 -18.05
N TYR A 48 16.77 -10.11 -17.89
CA TYR A 48 17.08 -10.75 -16.60
C TYR A 48 17.49 -9.73 -15.54
N ILE A 49 18.33 -8.74 -15.92
CA ILE A 49 18.72 -7.65 -15.02
C ILE A 49 17.49 -6.87 -14.57
N ARG A 50 16.61 -6.49 -15.48
CA ARG A 50 15.37 -5.76 -15.16
C ARG A 50 14.51 -6.55 -14.18
N ASN A 51 14.26 -7.82 -14.42
CA ASN A 51 13.46 -8.67 -13.56
C ASN A 51 14.07 -8.85 -12.15
N ILE A 52 15.42 -8.89 -12.07
CA ILE A 52 16.14 -8.90 -10.78
C ILE A 52 15.92 -7.56 -10.06
N GLN A 53 16.04 -6.44 -10.76
CA GLN A 53 15.82 -5.10 -10.19
C GLN A 53 14.39 -4.94 -9.68
N GLU A 54 13.40 -5.27 -10.49
CA GLU A 54 11.97 -5.21 -10.09
C GLU A 54 11.68 -6.08 -8.86
N SER A 55 12.26 -7.29 -8.80
CA SER A 55 12.10 -8.17 -7.65
C SER A 55 12.77 -7.64 -6.39
N SER A 56 13.93 -6.98 -6.54
CA SER A 56 14.67 -6.34 -5.44
C SER A 56 13.93 -5.11 -4.92
N ASP A 57 13.37 -4.29 -5.81
CA ASP A 57 12.59 -3.10 -5.46
C ASP A 57 11.31 -3.51 -4.72
N ARG A 58 10.62 -4.53 -5.20
CA ARG A 58 9.45 -5.12 -4.52
C ARG A 58 9.80 -5.59 -3.10
N MET A 59 10.93 -6.27 -2.92
CA MET A 59 11.39 -6.72 -1.60
C MET A 59 11.69 -5.55 -0.67
N ARG A 60 12.33 -4.49 -1.18
CA ARG A 60 12.61 -3.27 -0.41
C ARG A 60 11.33 -2.57 0.05
N GLU A 61 10.34 -2.43 -0.82
CA GLU A 61 9.03 -1.86 -0.49
C GLU A 61 8.32 -2.68 0.58
N MET A 62 8.39 -4.00 0.47
CA MET A 62 7.89 -4.94 1.46
C MET A 62 8.50 -4.71 2.83
N LEU A 63 9.82 -4.64 2.92
CA LEU A 63 10.53 -4.41 4.18
C LEU A 63 10.17 -3.05 4.79
N ASN A 64 10.08 -2.01 3.98
CA ASN A 64 9.70 -0.67 4.44
C ASN A 64 8.27 -0.67 5.02
N THR A 65 7.32 -1.33 4.35
CA THR A 65 5.94 -1.46 4.84
C THR A 65 5.88 -2.19 6.19
N LEU A 66 6.65 -3.27 6.34
CA LEU A 66 6.74 -4.02 7.59
C LEU A 66 7.35 -3.20 8.72
N LEU A 67 8.47 -2.51 8.45
CA LEU A 67 9.14 -1.66 9.45
C LEU A 67 8.19 -0.54 9.91
N ASN A 68 7.47 0.06 8.99
CA ASN A 68 6.50 1.10 9.27
C ASN A 68 5.33 0.58 10.12
N PHE A 69 4.79 -0.58 9.77
CA PHE A 69 3.76 -1.24 10.57
C PHE A 69 4.22 -1.48 12.01
N PHE A 70 5.42 -2.04 12.20
CA PHE A 70 5.95 -2.30 13.54
C PHE A 70 6.27 -1.04 14.33
N ARG A 71 6.69 0.06 13.68
CA ARG A 71 6.90 1.35 14.34
C ARG A 71 5.58 1.91 14.89
N LEU A 72 4.53 1.91 14.06
CA LEU A 72 3.19 2.35 14.46
C LEU A 72 2.59 1.45 15.54
N ASP A 73 2.76 0.14 15.43
CA ASP A 73 2.23 -0.84 16.41
C ASP A 73 2.87 -0.68 17.80
N ASN A 74 4.12 -0.24 17.88
CA ASN A 74 4.81 0.01 19.14
C ASN A 74 4.43 1.35 19.80
N GLY A 75 3.65 2.20 19.16
CA GLY A 75 3.14 3.47 19.71
C GLY A 75 4.21 4.48 20.13
N LYS A 76 5.46 4.31 19.68
CA LYS A 76 6.60 5.15 20.08
C LYS A 76 6.80 6.39 19.20
N GLU A 77 6.19 6.40 18.03
CA GLU A 77 6.32 7.54 17.12
C GLU A 77 5.34 8.65 17.49
N GLN A 78 5.91 9.78 17.86
CA GLN A 78 5.13 10.99 18.06
C GLN A 78 4.80 11.62 16.69
N PRO A 79 3.54 12.06 16.45
CA PRO A 79 3.23 12.76 15.21
C PRO A 79 3.96 14.09 15.13
N ASN A 80 4.46 14.41 13.95
CA ASN A 80 5.13 15.68 13.67
C ASN A 80 4.11 16.69 13.10
N PHE A 81 3.44 17.42 13.97
CA PHE A 81 2.44 18.40 13.55
C PHE A 81 3.09 19.65 12.94
N SER A 82 2.66 19.98 11.74
CA SER A 82 3.05 21.20 11.02
C SER A 82 1.87 21.80 10.27
N ALA A 83 1.94 23.11 10.02
CA ALA A 83 0.93 23.77 9.20
C ALA A 83 1.18 23.40 7.73
N CYS A 84 0.19 22.82 7.07
CA CYS A 84 0.26 22.49 5.65
C CYS A 84 -1.07 22.80 4.95
N ARG A 85 -1.00 23.05 3.64
CA ARG A 85 -2.19 23.24 2.82
C ARG A 85 -2.75 21.88 2.38
N ILE A 86 -4.04 21.73 2.39
CA ILE A 86 -4.72 20.51 1.93
C ILE A 86 -4.45 20.31 0.44
N SER A 87 -4.47 21.38 -0.36
CA SER A 87 -4.13 21.33 -1.79
C SER A 87 -2.71 20.80 -2.05
N ALA A 88 -1.75 21.09 -1.18
CA ALA A 88 -0.39 20.55 -1.33
C ALA A 88 -0.33 19.03 -1.08
N ILE A 89 -1.19 18.50 -0.20
CA ILE A 89 -1.31 17.06 0.03
C ILE A 89 -1.96 16.38 -1.17
N THR A 90 -3.10 16.91 -1.62
CA THR A 90 -3.82 16.34 -2.77
C THR A 90 -3.01 16.41 -4.06
N HIS A 91 -2.26 17.50 -4.29
CA HIS A 91 -1.38 17.63 -5.45
C HIS A 91 -0.22 16.62 -5.43
N THR A 92 0.34 16.35 -4.25
CA THR A 92 1.38 15.30 -4.11
C THR A 92 0.82 13.94 -4.50
N LEU A 93 -0.36 13.58 -3.98
CA LEU A 93 -1.05 12.31 -4.31
C LEU A 93 -1.42 12.23 -5.79
N GLU A 94 -1.90 13.33 -6.37
CA GLU A 94 -2.25 13.40 -7.80
C GLU A 94 -1.03 13.14 -8.68
N THR A 95 0.08 13.82 -8.39
CA THR A 95 1.34 13.67 -9.14
C THR A 95 1.88 12.24 -9.09
N GLU A 96 1.74 11.57 -7.94
CA GLU A 96 2.20 10.20 -7.75
C GLU A 96 1.30 9.18 -8.45
N PHE A 97 -0.02 9.32 -8.31
CA PHE A 97 -0.96 8.28 -8.75
C PHE A 97 -1.52 8.47 -10.16
N MET A 98 -1.51 9.69 -10.72
CA MET A 98 -2.04 9.94 -12.06
C MET A 98 -1.35 9.09 -13.14
N PRO A 99 0.01 9.00 -13.20
CA PRO A 99 0.67 8.14 -14.18
C PRO A 99 0.31 6.66 -14.02
N ILE A 100 0.14 6.19 -12.77
CA ILE A 100 -0.20 4.80 -12.47
C ILE A 100 -1.61 4.46 -12.96
N ALA A 101 -2.56 5.36 -12.69
CA ALA A 101 -3.95 5.21 -13.15
C ALA A 101 -4.05 5.22 -14.67
N ILE A 102 -3.38 6.17 -15.35
CA ILE A 102 -3.34 6.26 -16.81
C ILE A 102 -2.76 4.99 -17.43
N ASN A 103 -1.64 4.50 -16.91
CA ASN A 103 -1.01 3.26 -17.39
C ASN A 103 -1.93 2.03 -17.23
N LYS A 104 -2.82 2.06 -16.24
CA LYS A 104 -3.82 1.00 -16.03
C LYS A 104 -5.12 1.22 -16.81
N GLY A 105 -5.29 2.34 -17.50
CA GLY A 105 -6.50 2.71 -18.24
C GLY A 105 -7.65 3.17 -17.35
N LEU A 106 -7.36 3.63 -16.12
CA LEU A 106 -8.35 4.12 -15.16
C LEU A 106 -8.46 5.64 -15.21
N THR A 107 -9.68 6.15 -14.96
CA THR A 107 -9.89 7.58 -14.71
C THR A 107 -9.61 7.86 -13.24
N LEU A 108 -8.60 8.69 -12.95
CA LEU A 108 -8.33 9.19 -11.59
C LEU A 108 -8.79 10.64 -11.48
N THR A 109 -9.51 10.94 -10.40
CA THR A 109 -9.96 12.31 -10.08
C THR A 109 -9.60 12.64 -8.64
N ILE A 110 -8.86 13.74 -8.43
CA ILE A 110 -8.49 14.18 -7.08
C ILE A 110 -9.01 15.61 -6.86
N HIS A 111 -9.84 15.80 -5.85
CA HIS A 111 -10.46 17.07 -5.52
C HIS A 111 -10.13 17.52 -4.10
N CYS A 112 -9.72 18.78 -3.97
CA CYS A 112 -9.71 19.52 -2.72
C CYS A 112 -10.94 20.45 -2.70
N HIS A 113 -11.96 20.09 -1.96
CA HIS A 113 -13.22 20.86 -1.95
C HIS A 113 -13.05 22.22 -1.30
N LYS A 114 -12.30 22.28 -0.20
CA LYS A 114 -12.01 23.53 0.51
C LYS A 114 -10.53 23.56 0.87
N ASP A 115 -9.76 24.36 0.14
CA ASP A 115 -8.35 24.55 0.46
C ASP A 115 -8.19 25.37 1.73
N ALA A 116 -7.53 24.79 2.71
CA ALA A 116 -7.28 25.40 4.00
C ALA A 116 -5.89 25.02 4.51
N PHE A 117 -5.37 25.83 5.45
CA PHE A 117 -4.24 25.42 6.27
C PHE A 117 -4.75 24.56 7.42
N VAL A 118 -4.14 23.40 7.58
CA VAL A 118 -4.40 22.47 8.68
C VAL A 118 -3.11 22.20 9.45
N CYS A 119 -3.21 22.08 10.75
CA CYS A 119 -2.11 21.62 11.59
C CYS A 119 -2.21 20.11 11.72
N THR A 120 -1.37 19.40 10.97
CA THR A 120 -1.38 17.93 10.93
C THR A 120 0.01 17.39 10.64
N ASP A 121 0.18 16.08 10.78
CA ASP A 121 1.35 15.37 10.29
C ASP A 121 1.15 15.04 8.81
N LYS A 122 1.78 15.86 7.94
CA LYS A 122 1.67 15.73 6.49
C LYS A 122 2.08 14.34 5.99
N GLU A 123 3.13 13.76 6.54
CA GLU A 123 3.66 12.47 6.09
C GLU A 123 2.66 11.35 6.41
N ARG A 124 2.05 11.39 7.59
CA ARG A 124 1.00 10.43 7.97
C ARG A 124 -0.25 10.56 7.09
N ILE A 125 -0.67 11.78 6.77
CA ILE A 125 -1.81 11.98 5.85
C ILE A 125 -1.48 11.48 4.43
N LEU A 126 -0.28 11.75 3.92
CA LEU A 126 0.18 11.20 2.64
C LEU A 126 0.22 9.66 2.69
N GLN A 127 0.68 9.08 3.78
CA GLN A 127 0.69 7.62 3.96
C GLN A 127 -0.71 7.02 3.94
N ILE A 128 -1.69 7.66 4.58
CA ILE A 128 -3.11 7.27 4.48
C ILE A 128 -3.57 7.32 3.02
N GLY A 129 -3.34 8.46 2.35
CA GLY A 129 -3.72 8.65 0.95
C GLY A 129 -3.11 7.60 0.03
N ASN A 130 -1.81 7.33 0.17
CA ASN A 130 -1.08 6.33 -0.60
C ASN A 130 -1.65 4.92 -0.41
N ASN A 131 -1.93 4.52 0.83
CA ASN A 131 -2.53 3.21 1.11
C ASN A 131 -3.94 3.06 0.50
N LEU A 132 -4.77 4.10 0.60
CA LEU A 132 -6.12 4.07 0.07
C LEU A 132 -6.13 4.10 -1.47
N LEU A 133 -5.39 5.02 -2.12
CA LEU A 133 -5.32 5.13 -3.57
C LEU A 133 -4.67 3.91 -4.22
N SER A 134 -3.58 3.40 -3.64
CA SER A 134 -2.93 2.19 -4.11
C SER A 134 -3.89 1.00 -4.10
N ASN A 135 -4.67 0.83 -3.03
CA ASN A 135 -5.70 -0.21 -2.95
C ASN A 135 -6.81 0.01 -3.99
N ALA A 136 -7.36 1.22 -4.08
CA ALA A 136 -8.41 1.56 -5.04
C ALA A 136 -7.99 1.26 -6.49
N ILE A 137 -6.81 1.74 -6.89
CA ILE A 137 -6.26 1.48 -8.24
C ILE A 137 -5.98 -0.03 -8.43
N LYS A 138 -5.46 -0.71 -7.41
CA LYS A 138 -5.15 -2.14 -7.48
C LYS A 138 -6.40 -2.99 -7.72
N PHE A 139 -7.52 -2.68 -7.05
CA PHE A 139 -8.73 -3.49 -7.09
C PHE A 139 -9.76 -3.03 -8.13
N THR A 140 -9.54 -1.91 -8.80
CA THR A 140 -10.32 -1.47 -9.95
C THR A 140 -9.66 -1.96 -11.24
N GLU A 141 -10.33 -2.79 -12.02
CA GLU A 141 -9.82 -3.27 -13.32
C GLU A 141 -10.16 -2.29 -14.44
N ASN A 142 -11.38 -1.79 -14.45
CA ASN A 142 -11.89 -0.80 -15.40
C ASN A 142 -12.76 0.20 -14.66
N GLY A 143 -12.77 1.45 -15.10
CA GLY A 143 -13.61 2.50 -14.53
C GLY A 143 -12.81 3.63 -13.89
N SER A 144 -13.18 4.02 -12.68
CA SER A 144 -12.64 5.22 -12.05
C SER A 144 -12.30 5.06 -10.59
N VAL A 145 -11.35 5.89 -10.16
CA VAL A 145 -10.99 6.09 -8.75
C VAL A 145 -11.08 7.59 -8.47
N SER A 146 -11.67 7.97 -7.35
CA SER A 146 -11.70 9.35 -6.91
C SER A 146 -11.18 9.52 -5.49
N LEU A 147 -10.48 10.63 -5.24
CA LEU A 147 -10.13 11.08 -3.90
C LEU A 147 -10.69 12.48 -3.68
N ARG A 148 -11.42 12.65 -2.59
CA ARG A 148 -11.90 13.96 -2.15
C ARG A 148 -11.34 14.28 -0.77
N ALA A 149 -10.74 15.47 -0.65
CA ALA A 149 -10.30 16.04 0.62
C ALA A 149 -11.26 17.14 1.05
N ASP A 150 -11.96 16.94 2.14
CA ASP A 150 -12.91 17.89 2.75
C ASP A 150 -12.37 18.35 4.11
N TYR A 151 -12.47 19.65 4.39
CA TYR A 151 -12.14 20.20 5.69
C TYR A 151 -13.31 21.02 6.24
N ASP A 152 -13.85 20.56 7.35
CA ASP A 152 -14.95 21.23 8.01
C ASP A 152 -14.87 21.07 9.54
N ASN A 153 -15.17 22.14 10.28
CA ASN A 153 -15.20 22.15 11.74
C ASN A 153 -13.93 21.56 12.42
N GLY A 154 -12.75 21.81 11.85
CA GLY A 154 -11.49 21.30 12.40
C GLY A 154 -11.18 19.84 12.04
N LEU A 155 -12.03 19.19 11.25
CA LEU A 155 -11.85 17.80 10.81
C LEU A 155 -11.47 17.74 9.34
N LEU A 156 -10.31 17.11 9.05
CA LEU A 156 -9.90 16.75 7.70
C LEU A 156 -10.42 15.35 7.38
N LYS A 157 -11.20 15.23 6.29
CA LYS A 157 -11.68 13.96 5.77
C LYS A 157 -11.02 13.68 4.43
N LEU A 158 -10.44 12.50 4.28
CA LEU A 158 -10.04 11.94 3.00
C LEU A 158 -11.02 10.83 2.63
N ILE A 159 -11.70 10.98 1.50
CA ILE A 159 -12.68 10.03 0.99
C ILE A 159 -12.13 9.49 -0.33
N VAL A 160 -11.93 8.19 -0.40
CA VAL A 160 -11.52 7.49 -1.63
C VAL A 160 -12.66 6.58 -2.05
N GLU A 161 -13.10 6.72 -3.30
CA GLU A 161 -14.14 5.91 -3.90
C GLU A 161 -13.58 5.25 -5.16
N ASP A 162 -13.90 3.99 -5.37
CA ASP A 162 -13.50 3.21 -6.53
C ASP A 162 -14.69 2.45 -7.12
N THR A 163 -14.59 2.11 -8.40
CA THR A 163 -15.59 1.29 -9.12
C THR A 163 -15.14 -0.16 -9.25
N GLY A 164 -14.31 -0.63 -8.33
CA GLY A 164 -13.76 -1.98 -8.34
C GLY A 164 -14.73 -3.06 -7.90
N THR A 165 -14.20 -4.22 -7.55
CA THR A 165 -15.00 -5.42 -7.24
C THR A 165 -15.81 -5.30 -5.94
N GLY A 166 -15.53 -4.31 -5.11
CA GLY A 166 -16.13 -4.15 -3.79
C GLY A 166 -15.74 -5.25 -2.81
N MET A 167 -16.38 -5.23 -1.64
CA MET A 167 -16.17 -6.18 -0.55
C MET A 167 -17.49 -6.66 0.03
N THR A 168 -17.57 -7.93 0.41
CA THR A 168 -18.70 -8.46 1.16
C THR A 168 -18.70 -7.91 2.59
N GLU A 169 -19.83 -8.01 3.30
CA GLU A 169 -19.92 -7.56 4.70
C GLU A 169 -18.91 -8.27 5.61
N GLU A 170 -18.67 -9.55 5.39
CA GLU A 170 -17.67 -10.32 6.14
C GLU A 170 -16.25 -9.83 5.86
N GLU A 171 -15.95 -9.50 4.60
CA GLU A 171 -14.65 -8.94 4.19
C GLU A 171 -14.43 -7.55 4.78
N GLN A 172 -15.46 -6.70 4.80
CA GLN A 172 -15.40 -5.35 5.40
C GLN A 172 -15.07 -5.39 6.89
N GLN A 173 -15.57 -6.38 7.63
CA GLN A 173 -15.24 -6.54 9.06
C GLN A 173 -13.79 -6.93 9.30
N ARG A 174 -13.14 -7.58 8.32
CA ARG A 174 -11.79 -8.13 8.45
C ARG A 174 -10.71 -7.30 7.78
N VAL A 175 -11.08 -6.42 6.84
CA VAL A 175 -10.16 -5.73 5.94
C VAL A 175 -9.12 -4.84 6.65
N PHE A 176 -9.39 -4.37 7.86
CA PHE A 176 -8.45 -3.62 8.70
C PHE A 176 -7.54 -4.51 9.55
N GLY A 177 -7.74 -5.82 9.53
CA GLY A 177 -6.86 -6.77 10.21
C GLY A 177 -5.48 -6.82 9.57
N ALA A 178 -4.43 -6.85 10.40
CA ALA A 178 -3.07 -6.98 9.89
C ALA A 178 -2.87 -8.35 9.23
N PHE A 179 -2.22 -8.36 8.07
CA PHE A 179 -1.98 -9.56 7.24
C PHE A 179 -3.26 -10.24 6.72
N GLU A 180 -4.39 -9.52 6.74
CA GLU A 180 -5.62 -9.99 6.13
C GLU A 180 -5.58 -9.73 4.61
N ARG A 181 -5.86 -10.79 3.85
CA ARG A 181 -6.01 -10.72 2.38
C ARG A 181 -7.37 -11.29 2.04
N LEU A 182 -8.12 -10.56 1.24
CA LEU A 182 -9.42 -11.00 0.76
C LEU A 182 -9.24 -12.12 -0.27
N SER A 183 -10.23 -12.99 -0.40
CA SER A 183 -10.18 -14.13 -1.32
C SER A 183 -9.94 -13.72 -2.78
N ASN A 184 -10.50 -12.58 -3.19
CA ASN A 184 -10.33 -12.00 -4.53
C ASN A 184 -8.95 -11.31 -4.72
N ALA A 185 -8.19 -11.12 -3.63
CA ALA A 185 -6.88 -10.49 -3.62
C ALA A 185 -5.72 -11.50 -3.59
N ALA A 186 -5.99 -12.79 -3.58
CA ALA A 186 -4.96 -13.85 -3.46
C ALA A 186 -3.93 -13.80 -4.60
N THR A 187 -4.32 -13.34 -5.79
CA THR A 187 -3.46 -13.19 -6.97
C THR A 187 -2.82 -11.81 -7.11
N LYS A 188 -3.27 -10.81 -6.33
CA LYS A 188 -2.77 -9.43 -6.39
C LYS A 188 -1.74 -9.20 -5.30
N ASP A 189 -0.60 -8.61 -5.65
CA ASP A 189 0.52 -8.34 -4.72
C ASP A 189 0.09 -7.55 -3.47
N GLY A 190 0.68 -7.86 -2.33
CA GLY A 190 0.54 -7.08 -1.10
C GLY A 190 0.37 -7.90 0.18
N PHE A 191 0.85 -7.36 1.31
CA PHE A 191 0.90 -8.03 2.62
C PHE A 191 -0.42 -8.03 3.41
N GLY A 192 -1.43 -7.28 2.97
CA GLY A 192 -2.60 -7.03 3.82
C GLY A 192 -2.28 -6.12 5.02
N LEU A 193 -1.33 -5.21 4.86
CA LEU A 193 -0.95 -4.25 5.90
C LEU A 193 -1.46 -2.83 5.64
N GLY A 194 -1.76 -2.46 4.40
CA GLY A 194 -2.09 -1.09 4.03
C GLY A 194 -3.24 -0.49 4.86
N LEU A 195 -4.39 -1.16 4.89
CA LEU A 195 -5.54 -0.68 5.66
C LEU A 195 -5.33 -0.79 7.18
N SER A 196 -4.56 -1.77 7.65
CA SER A 196 -4.20 -1.86 9.06
C SER A 196 -3.23 -0.74 9.49
N ILE A 197 -2.40 -0.22 8.59
CA ILE A 197 -1.58 0.98 8.81
C ILE A 197 -2.49 2.22 8.89
N VAL A 198 -3.44 2.37 7.97
CA VAL A 198 -4.42 3.48 8.00
C VAL A 198 -5.16 3.55 9.33
N GLN A 199 -5.53 2.40 9.88
CA GLN A 199 -6.23 2.34 11.16
C GLN A 199 -5.35 2.74 12.37
N ARG A 200 -4.01 2.59 12.26
CA ARG A 200 -3.06 2.88 13.35
C ARG A 200 -2.55 4.33 13.34
N ILE A 201 -2.63 5.00 12.23
CA ILE A 201 -2.32 6.43 12.09
C ILE A 201 -3.40 7.28 12.72
#